data_bd71737cc6daf5c5772b9aef41c757b7
#
_entry.id   bd71737cc6daf5c5772b9aef41c757b7
#
_cell.length_a   1.000
_cell.length_b   1.000
_cell.length_c   1.000
_cell.angle_alpha   90.00
_cell.angle_beta   90.00
_cell.angle_gamma   90.00
#
_symmetry.space_group_name_H-M   'P 1'
#
loop_
_entity.id
_entity.type
_entity.pdbx_description
1 polymer ?
#
loop_
_entity_poly.entity_id
_entity_poly.type
_entity_poly.pdbx_seq_one_letter_code
_entity_poly.pdbx_strand_id
1 'polypeptide(L)'
;MTTTHLGRRVSAALLIFGSMGISACGSSGSAPTTDATVETVVVVGFDNDQSRVLTEVYAQALEKTGIRVGRKDPVADLAEGYAAINSGQADILITYTGDLLAQVIAAEPDAAAATTTAAPASSVTTIASTSTVAAATTTAPPEPAAPVVTVAGQTTTTVGPPVSSGQSTADRVTAQINAIGEILPSTMLFGAPALAQDKPSIVCSNSIATSNSLATMSDLAAAANLVTLASTTEFAASVSFGLAGFTKLYGATFSNVVELDEAEVADAITNSDVGCGVMRSTDHNITSDLSQLEDNLGLATDQAVIPLISRAASTPGITQRLDAISSALGTADIRAMMHAIIVSKGRPTIVAENWLRSVGVTTQ
;
A
#
# COMPACT_ATOMS: atom_id res chain seq x y z
N MET A 1 -24.39 61.26 -30.44
CA MET A 1 -23.32 62.26 -30.30
C MET A 1 -22.03 61.43 -30.25
N THR A 2 -21.44 61.28 -31.40
CA THR A 2 -20.30 62.04 -31.96
C THR A 2 -19.04 61.83 -31.12
N THR A 3 -17.89 61.34 -31.55
CA THR A 3 -17.17 61.23 -32.83
C THR A 3 -15.84 60.55 -32.50
N THR A 4 -15.44 59.53 -33.20
CA THR A 4 -14.42 59.42 -34.28
C THR A 4 -13.09 60.18 -34.07
N HIS A 5 -11.94 59.44 -34.20
CA HIS A 5 -10.84 59.61 -35.14
C HIS A 5 -9.66 58.72 -34.71
N LEU A 6 -9.16 57.71 -35.41
CA LEU A 6 -8.55 57.59 -36.75
C LEU A 6 -7.20 58.33 -36.87
N GLY A 7 -6.16 57.64 -37.18
CA GLY A 7 -4.88 58.11 -37.68
C GLY A 7 -3.70 57.20 -37.33
N ARG A 8 -3.26 56.26 -38.03
CA ARG A 8 -2.67 56.04 -39.37
C ARG A 8 -1.28 56.65 -39.55
N ARG A 9 -0.37 55.80 -39.99
CA ARG A 9 0.79 55.91 -40.88
C ARG A 9 2.13 55.72 -40.18
N VAL A 10 2.89 54.67 -40.50
CA VAL A 10 3.60 54.21 -41.73
C VAL A 10 4.93 55.00 -41.97
N SER A 11 5.92 54.20 -42.18
CA SER A 11 7.10 54.32 -43.04
C SER A 11 8.40 54.16 -42.27
N ALA A 12 9.17 53.22 -42.47
CA ALA A 12 9.93 52.67 -43.59
C ALA A 12 11.33 53.24 -43.71
N ALA A 13 12.26 52.31 -43.71
CA ALA A 13 13.49 52.17 -44.53
C ALA A 13 14.66 53.12 -44.23
N LEU A 14 15.88 52.71 -44.21
CA LEU A 14 16.74 52.16 -45.22
C LEU A 14 18.19 52.12 -44.73
N LEU A 15 18.85 51.01 -44.90
CA LEU A 15 20.24 50.75 -45.30
C LEU A 15 21.34 51.83 -45.07
N ILE A 16 22.55 51.42 -44.65
CA ILE A 16 23.76 51.44 -45.45
C ILE A 16 24.98 50.87 -44.70
N PHE A 17 25.63 49.91 -45.30
CA PHE A 17 27.04 49.51 -45.40
C PHE A 17 28.13 50.26 -44.64
N GLY A 18 29.07 49.48 -44.13
CA GLY A 18 30.41 49.97 -43.79
C GLY A 18 31.27 48.93 -43.06
N SER A 19 31.85 48.07 -43.76
CA SER A 19 33.21 47.53 -43.91
C SER A 19 34.16 47.44 -42.73
N MET A 20 34.69 46.23 -42.60
CA MET A 20 36.08 45.78 -42.30
C MET A 20 36.84 46.39 -41.10
N GLY A 21 37.12 45.48 -40.18
CA GLY A 21 38.21 45.56 -39.24
C GLY A 21 38.58 44.20 -38.69
N ILE A 22 39.57 43.55 -39.31
CA ILE A 22 40.15 42.30 -38.84
C ILE A 22 41.05 42.64 -37.65
N SER A 23 40.81 42.00 -36.51
CA SER A 23 41.84 41.78 -35.50
C SER A 23 41.57 40.49 -34.76
N ALA A 24 42.54 39.63 -34.92
CA ALA A 24 42.60 38.30 -34.34
C ALA A 24 42.98 38.30 -32.84
N CYS A 25 42.73 37.17 -32.21
CA CYS A 25 43.27 36.65 -30.97
C CYS A 25 42.45 36.90 -29.70
N GLY A 26 41.91 35.77 -29.21
CA GLY A 26 41.36 35.64 -27.86
C GLY A 26 40.33 34.47 -27.81
N SER A 27 40.78 33.24 -28.06
CA SER A 27 39.97 32.06 -27.84
C SER A 27 39.76 31.82 -26.33
N SER A 28 38.67 32.28 -25.79
CA SER A 28 38.03 31.65 -24.65
C SER A 28 36.69 31.12 -25.16
N GLY A 29 36.74 29.91 -25.65
CA GLY A 29 35.57 29.15 -26.01
C GLY A 29 34.74 28.89 -24.70
N SER A 30 33.76 29.73 -24.44
CA SER A 30 32.65 29.36 -23.62
C SER A 30 31.95 28.22 -24.40
N ALA A 31 32.20 27.02 -23.96
CA ALA A 31 31.34 25.90 -24.34
C ALA A 31 29.87 26.33 -24.08
N PRO A 32 28.94 26.05 -24.98
CA PRO A 32 27.55 26.20 -24.64
C PRO A 32 27.32 25.35 -23.38
N THR A 33 27.04 25.98 -22.26
CA THR A 33 26.38 25.32 -21.14
C THR A 33 25.09 24.83 -21.72
N THR A 34 25.06 23.58 -22.12
CA THR A 34 23.82 22.83 -22.27
C THR A 34 23.17 22.96 -20.89
N ASP A 35 22.19 23.82 -20.81
CA ASP A 35 21.30 23.86 -19.66
C ASP A 35 20.69 22.46 -19.62
N ALA A 36 21.29 21.59 -18.81
CA ALA A 36 20.76 20.25 -18.60
C ALA A 36 19.37 20.53 -18.02
N THR A 37 18.34 20.30 -18.81
CA THR A 37 16.95 20.32 -18.35
C THR A 37 16.93 19.38 -17.17
N VAL A 38 16.90 19.91 -15.97
CA VAL A 38 16.78 19.13 -14.74
C VAL A 38 15.42 18.46 -14.86
N GLU A 39 15.44 17.19 -15.18
CA GLU A 39 14.24 16.38 -15.37
C GLU A 39 13.44 16.43 -14.08
N THR A 40 12.18 16.81 -14.19
CA THR A 40 11.27 16.91 -13.03
C THR A 40 10.63 15.55 -12.82
N VAL A 41 10.83 14.96 -11.66
CA VAL A 41 10.17 13.72 -11.25
C VAL A 41 8.74 14.02 -10.85
N VAL A 42 7.77 13.38 -11.49
CA VAL A 42 6.34 13.59 -11.23
C VAL A 42 5.81 12.51 -10.29
N VAL A 43 5.34 12.92 -9.11
CA VAL A 43 4.73 12.02 -8.11
C VAL A 43 3.21 12.15 -8.17
N VAL A 44 2.52 11.03 -8.02
CA VAL A 44 1.06 10.93 -8.00
C VAL A 44 0.60 10.08 -6.81
N GLY A 45 -0.58 10.34 -6.29
CA GLY A 45 -1.27 9.59 -5.24
C GLY A 45 -2.77 9.59 -5.46
N PHE A 46 -3.53 9.05 -4.51
CA PHE A 46 -4.99 8.97 -4.54
C PHE A 46 -5.64 10.15 -3.83
N ASP A 47 -6.93 10.38 -4.10
CA ASP A 47 -7.71 11.46 -3.51
C ASP A 47 -8.26 11.11 -2.12
N ASN A 48 -7.34 10.83 -1.18
CA ASN A 48 -7.64 10.67 0.24
C ASN A 48 -6.48 11.22 1.08
N ASP A 49 -6.75 11.53 2.34
CA ASP A 49 -5.80 12.21 3.21
C ASP A 49 -4.53 11.39 3.48
N GLN A 50 -4.65 10.07 3.63
CA GLN A 50 -3.51 9.18 3.86
C GLN A 50 -2.58 9.14 2.64
N SER A 51 -3.14 8.97 1.43
CA SER A 51 -2.36 8.99 0.21
C SER A 51 -1.71 10.37 -0.03
N ARG A 52 -2.43 11.46 0.24
CA ARG A 52 -1.90 12.82 0.11
C ARG A 52 -0.70 13.04 1.02
N VAL A 53 -0.76 12.64 2.30
CA VAL A 53 0.38 12.81 3.21
C VAL A 53 1.55 11.89 2.85
N LEU A 54 1.30 10.64 2.46
CA LEU A 54 2.34 9.73 2.02
C LEU A 54 3.02 10.24 0.74
N THR A 55 2.25 10.69 -0.25
CA THR A 55 2.78 11.33 -1.46
C THR A 55 3.69 12.50 -1.13
N GLU A 56 3.28 13.38 -0.20
CA GLU A 56 4.10 14.49 0.26
C GLU A 56 5.37 14.05 1.00
N VAL A 57 5.31 13.01 1.82
CA VAL A 57 6.48 12.44 2.49
C VAL A 57 7.56 12.04 1.48
N TYR A 58 7.21 11.26 0.48
CA TYR A 58 8.17 10.81 -0.53
C TYR A 58 8.62 11.94 -1.46
N ALA A 59 7.70 12.80 -1.90
CA ALA A 59 8.01 13.95 -2.75
C ALA A 59 8.99 14.92 -2.08
N GLN A 60 8.71 15.35 -0.85
CA GLN A 60 9.58 16.26 -0.11
C GLN A 60 10.92 15.62 0.26
N ALA A 61 10.96 14.32 0.50
CA ALA A 61 12.21 13.62 0.74
C ALA A 61 13.15 13.68 -0.49
N LEU A 62 12.60 13.57 -1.71
CA LEU A 62 13.35 13.76 -2.95
C LEU A 62 13.78 15.23 -3.12
N GLU A 63 12.90 16.20 -2.87
CA GLU A 63 13.23 17.63 -2.95
C GLU A 63 14.39 18.01 -2.04
N LYS A 64 14.48 17.41 -0.86
CA LYS A 64 15.59 17.65 0.09
C LYS A 64 16.95 17.15 -0.41
N THR A 65 16.99 16.34 -1.48
CA THR A 65 18.22 15.95 -2.18
C THR A 65 18.52 16.83 -3.41
N GLY A 66 17.72 17.88 -3.65
CA GLY A 66 17.88 18.76 -4.80
C GLY A 66 17.17 18.28 -6.08
N ILE A 67 16.42 17.18 -6.02
CA ILE A 67 15.60 16.71 -7.14
C ILE A 67 14.38 17.61 -7.28
N ARG A 68 14.07 18.04 -8.50
CA ARG A 68 12.81 18.76 -8.77
C ARG A 68 11.67 17.77 -8.80
N VAL A 69 10.62 18.01 -8.01
CA VAL A 69 9.45 17.15 -7.94
C VAL A 69 8.18 17.90 -8.33
N GLY A 70 7.51 17.39 -9.35
CA GLY A 70 6.14 17.78 -9.72
C GLY A 70 5.13 16.91 -8.98
N ARG A 71 3.97 17.47 -8.66
CA ARG A 71 2.83 16.74 -8.12
C ARG A 71 1.73 16.75 -9.17
N LYS A 72 1.32 15.55 -9.59
CA LYS A 72 0.17 15.36 -10.48
C LYS A 72 -1.10 15.42 -9.65
N ASP A 73 -2.21 15.83 -10.27
CA ASP A 73 -3.53 15.70 -9.66
C ASP A 73 -3.78 14.24 -9.25
N PRO A 74 -4.42 14.00 -8.09
CA PRO A 74 -4.70 12.67 -7.61
C PRO A 74 -5.49 11.84 -8.64
N VAL A 75 -5.18 10.55 -8.70
CA VAL A 75 -5.91 9.58 -9.52
C VAL A 75 -7.07 8.97 -8.72
N ALA A 76 -8.09 8.49 -9.45
CA ALA A 76 -9.29 7.93 -8.83
C ALA A 76 -9.01 6.57 -8.17
N ASP A 77 -8.18 5.75 -8.80
CA ASP A 77 -7.88 4.40 -8.34
C ASP A 77 -6.47 3.93 -8.76
N LEU A 78 -6.12 2.73 -8.32
CA LEU A 78 -4.80 2.13 -8.61
C LEU A 78 -4.63 1.80 -10.10
N ALA A 79 -5.68 1.45 -10.82
CA ALA A 79 -5.59 1.13 -12.25
C ALA A 79 -5.22 2.39 -13.05
N GLU A 80 -5.81 3.54 -12.73
CA GLU A 80 -5.46 4.83 -13.32
C GLU A 80 -4.01 5.23 -12.96
N GLY A 81 -3.63 5.08 -11.69
CA GLY A 81 -2.26 5.35 -11.23
C GLY A 81 -1.22 4.48 -11.90
N TYR A 82 -1.49 3.18 -12.00
CA TYR A 82 -0.64 2.20 -12.71
C TYR A 82 -0.49 2.57 -14.20
N ALA A 83 -1.59 2.92 -14.87
CA ALA A 83 -1.56 3.37 -16.26
C ALA A 83 -0.78 4.67 -16.44
N ALA A 84 -0.86 5.61 -15.48
CA ALA A 84 -0.10 6.86 -15.51
C ALA A 84 1.42 6.60 -15.41
N ILE A 85 1.87 5.66 -14.56
CA ILE A 85 3.27 5.25 -14.49
C ILE A 85 3.69 4.55 -15.79
N ASN A 86 2.90 3.60 -16.29
CA ASN A 86 3.23 2.83 -17.48
C ASN A 86 3.31 3.70 -18.75
N SER A 87 2.50 4.74 -18.85
CA SER A 87 2.50 5.70 -19.97
C SER A 87 3.52 6.85 -19.83
N GLY A 88 4.22 6.96 -18.68
CA GLY A 88 5.15 8.05 -18.40
C GLY A 88 4.47 9.40 -18.10
N GLN A 89 3.19 9.39 -17.74
CA GLN A 89 2.46 10.60 -17.27
C GLN A 89 2.77 10.93 -15.81
N ALA A 90 3.25 9.95 -15.06
CA ALA A 90 3.80 10.09 -13.72
C ALA A 90 5.01 9.17 -13.58
N ASP A 91 5.89 9.47 -12.64
CA ASP A 91 7.13 8.73 -12.42
C ASP A 91 7.09 7.89 -11.16
N ILE A 92 6.36 8.34 -10.14
CA ILE A 92 6.28 7.64 -8.85
C ILE A 92 4.83 7.65 -8.37
N LEU A 93 4.33 6.48 -7.99
CA LEU A 93 3.05 6.27 -7.32
C LEU A 93 3.30 5.59 -5.98
N ILE A 94 2.75 6.16 -4.90
CA ILE A 94 2.80 5.51 -3.59
C ILE A 94 1.55 4.66 -3.43
N THR A 95 1.74 3.36 -3.21
CA THR A 95 0.66 2.37 -3.12
C THR A 95 0.97 1.31 -2.06
N TYR A 96 0.29 0.16 -2.10
CA TYR A 96 0.41 -0.93 -1.13
C TYR A 96 0.72 -2.26 -1.83
N THR A 97 1.47 -3.14 -1.17
CA THR A 97 1.98 -4.37 -1.78
C THR A 97 0.88 -5.33 -2.24
N GLY A 98 -0.16 -5.53 -1.43
CA GLY A 98 -1.26 -6.43 -1.80
C GLY A 98 -2.09 -5.89 -2.95
N ASP A 99 -2.40 -4.58 -2.93
CA ASP A 99 -3.16 -3.91 -3.98
C ASP A 99 -2.35 -3.87 -5.29
N LEU A 100 -1.04 -3.57 -5.21
CA LEU A 100 -0.15 -3.58 -6.37
C LEU A 100 -0.07 -4.98 -7.00
N LEU A 101 0.06 -6.04 -6.18
CA LEU A 101 0.06 -7.41 -6.68
C LEU A 101 -1.26 -7.74 -7.42
N ALA A 102 -2.40 -7.39 -6.84
CA ALA A 102 -3.69 -7.60 -7.48
C ALA A 102 -3.81 -6.81 -8.80
N GLN A 103 -3.34 -5.57 -8.83
CA GLN A 103 -3.35 -4.73 -10.04
C GLN A 103 -2.45 -5.30 -11.15
N VAL A 104 -1.24 -5.76 -10.81
CA VAL A 104 -0.31 -6.31 -11.80
C VAL A 104 -0.85 -7.61 -12.37
N ILE A 105 -1.42 -8.50 -11.54
CA ILE A 105 -2.10 -9.74 -12.00
C ILE A 105 -3.24 -9.39 -12.97
N ALA A 106 -4.04 -8.37 -12.65
CA ALA A 106 -5.16 -7.95 -13.49
C ALA A 106 -4.71 -7.32 -14.82
N ALA A 107 -3.60 -6.57 -14.81
CA ALA A 107 -3.05 -5.90 -15.99
C ALA A 107 -2.26 -6.85 -16.91
N GLU A 108 -1.61 -7.89 -16.35
CA GLU A 108 -0.70 -8.82 -17.05
C GLU A 108 -1.12 -10.29 -16.83
N PRO A 109 -2.33 -10.68 -17.26
CA PRO A 109 -2.87 -12.00 -16.93
C PRO A 109 -2.07 -13.16 -17.53
N ASP A 110 -1.46 -12.97 -18.71
CA ASP A 110 -0.65 -14.00 -19.39
C ASP A 110 0.67 -14.24 -18.64
N ALA A 111 1.32 -13.18 -18.14
CA ALA A 111 2.55 -13.29 -17.36
C ALA A 111 2.26 -13.95 -15.99
N ALA A 112 1.17 -13.58 -15.34
CA ALA A 112 0.73 -14.17 -14.07
C ALA A 112 0.42 -15.67 -14.22
N ALA A 113 -0.22 -16.09 -15.32
CA ALA A 113 -0.51 -17.50 -15.60
C ALA A 113 0.77 -18.33 -15.83
N ALA A 114 1.77 -17.75 -16.51
CA ALA A 114 3.06 -18.39 -16.77
C ALA A 114 3.84 -18.64 -15.47
N THR A 115 3.84 -17.69 -14.54
CA THR A 115 4.49 -17.79 -13.23
C THR A 115 3.89 -18.88 -12.38
N THR A 116 2.54 -19.00 -12.35
CA THR A 116 1.84 -20.05 -11.60
C THR A 116 2.17 -21.46 -12.12
N THR A 117 2.46 -21.60 -13.43
CA THR A 117 2.80 -22.90 -14.04
C THR A 117 4.27 -23.29 -13.78
N ALA A 118 5.15 -22.32 -13.52
CA ALA A 118 6.58 -22.54 -13.31
C ALA A 118 6.98 -22.84 -11.86
N ALA A 119 6.05 -22.79 -10.90
CA ALA A 119 6.31 -23.12 -9.52
C ALA A 119 6.77 -24.60 -9.41
N PRO A 120 7.97 -24.90 -8.84
CA PRO A 120 8.45 -26.26 -8.74
C PRO A 120 7.50 -27.05 -7.85
N ALA A 121 7.01 -28.16 -8.37
CA ALA A 121 6.33 -29.17 -7.57
C ALA A 121 7.30 -29.61 -6.48
N SER A 122 7.08 -29.18 -5.25
CA SER A 122 7.83 -29.68 -4.09
C SER A 122 7.61 -31.17 -4.03
N SER A 123 8.61 -31.93 -4.44
CA SER A 123 8.65 -33.40 -4.30
C SER A 123 8.60 -33.72 -2.81
N VAL A 124 7.40 -34.02 -2.33
CA VAL A 124 7.20 -34.64 -1.02
C VAL A 124 7.78 -36.05 -1.13
N THR A 125 9.00 -36.21 -0.64
CA THR A 125 9.58 -37.54 -0.41
C THR A 125 8.79 -38.16 0.75
N THR A 126 7.82 -38.97 0.41
CA THR A 126 7.09 -39.79 1.37
C THR A 126 8.03 -40.87 1.88
N ILE A 127 8.58 -40.68 3.08
CA ILE A 127 9.24 -41.74 3.81
C ILE A 127 8.14 -42.65 4.32
N ALA A 128 7.95 -43.80 3.67
CA ALA A 128 7.04 -44.85 4.11
C ALA A 128 7.63 -45.49 5.40
N SER A 129 7.08 -45.11 6.54
CA SER A 129 7.22 -45.88 7.77
C SER A 129 6.16 -46.95 7.83
N THR A 130 6.55 -48.18 7.53
CA THR A 130 5.74 -49.36 7.75
C THR A 130 5.61 -49.61 9.25
N SER A 131 4.43 -49.39 9.81
CA SER A 131 4.01 -49.92 11.10
C SER A 131 2.77 -50.73 10.91
N THR A 132 2.93 -52.04 10.96
CA THR A 132 1.88 -53.05 11.00
C THR A 132 1.20 -53.00 12.37
N VAL A 133 -0.10 -52.70 12.43
CA VAL A 133 -0.97 -53.08 13.56
C VAL A 133 -2.28 -53.59 13.02
N ALA A 134 -2.68 -54.73 13.57
CA ALA A 134 -3.75 -55.60 13.14
C ALA A 134 -5.15 -55.01 13.33
N ALA A 135 -6.06 -55.58 12.52
CA ALA A 135 -7.47 -55.30 12.39
C ALA A 135 -8.30 -55.45 13.67
N ALA A 136 -9.28 -54.54 13.84
CA ALA A 136 -10.54 -54.88 14.49
C ALA A 136 -11.69 -54.22 13.69
N THR A 137 -12.51 -55.11 13.14
CA THR A 137 -13.72 -54.84 12.39
C THR A 137 -14.83 -54.36 13.32
N THR A 138 -15.48 -53.21 13.04
CA THR A 138 -16.82 -52.96 13.54
C THR A 138 -17.61 -52.22 12.47
N THR A 139 -18.66 -52.91 12.02
CA THR A 139 -19.63 -52.47 11.00
C THR A 139 -20.69 -51.57 11.62
N ALA A 140 -20.95 -50.41 11.03
CA ALA A 140 -22.17 -49.64 11.25
C ALA A 140 -22.71 -49.10 9.92
N PRO A 141 -24.05 -48.95 9.75
CA PRO A 141 -24.71 -48.82 8.47
C PRO A 141 -24.75 -47.36 7.94
N PRO A 142 -25.05 -47.19 6.64
CA PRO A 142 -24.99 -45.87 6.00
C PRO A 142 -26.25 -45.04 6.23
N GLU A 143 -26.06 -43.78 6.54
CA GLU A 143 -27.07 -42.73 6.62
C GLU A 143 -27.22 -42.01 5.26
N PRO A 144 -28.44 -41.58 4.87
CA PRO A 144 -28.74 -41.17 3.50
C PRO A 144 -28.26 -39.75 3.18
N ALA A 145 -27.76 -39.61 1.96
CA ALA A 145 -27.29 -38.36 1.38
C ALA A 145 -28.40 -37.29 1.23
N ALA A 146 -28.15 -36.09 1.73
CA ALA A 146 -28.95 -34.90 1.45
C ALA A 146 -28.60 -34.31 0.06
N PRO A 147 -29.55 -33.65 -0.61
CA PRO A 147 -29.36 -33.20 -1.99
C PRO A 147 -28.43 -32.00 -2.10
N VAL A 148 -27.46 -32.08 -3.01
CA VAL A 148 -26.58 -30.99 -3.40
C VAL A 148 -27.38 -30.02 -4.26
N VAL A 149 -27.58 -28.79 -3.74
CA VAL A 149 -28.05 -27.65 -4.53
C VAL A 149 -26.84 -26.97 -5.16
N THR A 150 -26.70 -27.15 -6.47
CA THR A 150 -25.68 -26.44 -7.26
C THR A 150 -26.20 -25.03 -7.54
N VAL A 151 -25.69 -24.02 -6.85
CA VAL A 151 -25.84 -22.62 -7.24
C VAL A 151 -24.61 -22.21 -8.06
N ALA A 152 -24.83 -22.04 -9.36
CA ALA A 152 -23.85 -21.42 -10.24
C ALA A 152 -23.86 -19.91 -9.96
N GLY A 153 -22.74 -19.36 -9.49
CA GLY A 153 -22.59 -17.92 -9.27
C GLY A 153 -21.15 -17.55 -8.90
N GLN A 154 -20.46 -17.00 -9.86
CA GLN A 154 -19.27 -16.14 -9.83
C GLN A 154 -18.22 -16.42 -8.73
N THR A 155 -17.21 -17.16 -9.12
CA THR A 155 -15.95 -17.24 -8.38
C THR A 155 -15.12 -16.01 -8.70
N THR A 156 -15.17 -14.98 -7.87
CA THR A 156 -14.07 -14.02 -7.79
C THR A 156 -12.92 -14.71 -7.07
N THR A 157 -12.05 -15.33 -7.84
CA THR A 157 -10.82 -15.91 -7.31
C THR A 157 -9.87 -14.75 -7.02
N THR A 158 -9.82 -14.29 -5.77
CA THR A 158 -8.71 -13.48 -5.29
C THR A 158 -7.49 -14.40 -5.22
N VAL A 159 -6.69 -14.42 -6.28
CA VAL A 159 -5.45 -15.18 -6.33
C VAL A 159 -4.38 -14.36 -5.61
N GLY A 160 -4.39 -14.43 -4.27
CA GLY A 160 -3.19 -14.12 -3.50
C GLY A 160 -2.34 -15.39 -3.41
N PRO A 161 -1.01 -15.29 -3.27
CA PRO A 161 -0.16 -16.46 -3.03
C PRO A 161 -0.69 -17.21 -1.81
N PRO A 162 -0.63 -18.57 -1.80
CA PRO A 162 -1.11 -19.36 -0.68
C PRO A 162 -0.34 -18.98 0.58
N VAL A 163 -1.03 -18.40 1.56
CA VAL A 163 -0.45 -18.10 2.88
C VAL A 163 -0.23 -19.42 3.62
N SER A 164 1.02 -19.80 3.79
CA SER A 164 1.39 -20.90 4.67
C SER A 164 1.19 -20.44 6.11
N SER A 165 0.35 -21.14 6.88
CA SER A 165 0.15 -20.90 8.30
C SER A 165 1.50 -20.92 9.04
N GLY A 166 1.87 -19.82 9.68
CA GLY A 166 3.12 -19.67 10.43
C GLY A 166 4.19 -18.81 9.77
N GLN A 167 3.94 -18.18 8.62
CA GLN A 167 4.85 -17.17 8.06
C GLN A 167 4.70 -15.84 8.78
N SER A 168 5.82 -15.17 9.06
CA SER A 168 5.78 -13.80 9.58
C SER A 168 5.21 -12.81 8.55
N THR A 169 4.73 -11.65 9.01
CA THR A 169 4.32 -10.55 8.11
C THR A 169 5.44 -10.20 7.11
N ALA A 170 6.70 -10.18 7.55
CA ALA A 170 7.84 -9.89 6.70
C ALA A 170 8.02 -10.94 5.59
N ASP A 171 7.83 -12.23 5.91
CA ASP A 171 7.93 -13.32 4.91
C ASP A 171 6.79 -13.21 3.89
N ARG A 172 5.57 -12.90 4.32
CA ARG A 172 4.42 -12.73 3.44
C ARG A 172 4.58 -11.50 2.51
N VAL A 173 5.06 -10.37 3.04
CA VAL A 173 5.40 -9.18 2.23
C VAL A 173 6.50 -9.52 1.23
N THR A 174 7.53 -10.25 1.64
CA THR A 174 8.61 -10.70 0.75
C THR A 174 8.05 -11.57 -0.39
N ALA A 175 7.13 -12.48 -0.09
CA ALA A 175 6.48 -13.31 -1.11
C ALA A 175 5.65 -12.45 -2.11
N GLN A 176 4.94 -11.43 -1.63
CA GLN A 176 4.22 -10.48 -2.49
C GLN A 176 5.18 -9.72 -3.41
N ILE A 177 6.29 -9.20 -2.86
CA ILE A 177 7.32 -8.47 -3.63
C ILE A 177 7.93 -9.35 -4.72
N ASN A 178 8.25 -10.60 -4.41
CA ASN A 178 8.77 -11.54 -5.39
C ASN A 178 7.74 -11.79 -6.51
N ALA A 179 6.49 -12.04 -6.16
CA ALA A 179 5.41 -12.24 -7.14
C ALA A 179 5.19 -11.01 -8.02
N ILE A 180 5.21 -9.79 -7.45
CA ILE A 180 5.15 -8.54 -8.23
C ILE A 180 6.34 -8.48 -9.19
N GLY A 181 7.55 -8.75 -8.71
CA GLY A 181 8.78 -8.67 -9.52
C GLY A 181 8.82 -9.63 -10.72
N GLU A 182 8.13 -10.78 -10.62
CA GLU A 182 8.06 -11.77 -11.69
C GLU A 182 7.13 -11.35 -12.84
N ILE A 183 6.10 -10.54 -12.56
CA ILE A 183 5.06 -10.18 -13.53
C ILE A 183 5.03 -8.69 -13.89
N LEU A 184 5.73 -7.82 -13.13
CA LEU A 184 5.75 -6.39 -13.39
C LEU A 184 6.42 -6.08 -14.74
N PRO A 185 5.82 -5.25 -15.62
CA PRO A 185 6.43 -4.84 -16.87
C PRO A 185 7.82 -4.22 -16.70
N SER A 186 8.72 -4.48 -17.67
CA SER A 186 10.09 -3.96 -17.63
C SER A 186 10.19 -2.43 -17.71
N THR A 187 9.11 -1.74 -18.02
CA THR A 187 8.97 -0.27 -17.99
C THR A 187 8.88 0.30 -16.59
N MET A 188 8.61 -0.54 -15.61
CA MET A 188 8.40 -0.17 -14.21
C MET A 188 9.36 -0.92 -13.29
N LEU A 189 9.48 -0.43 -12.09
CA LEU A 189 10.12 -1.09 -10.95
C LEU A 189 9.45 -0.58 -9.66
N PHE A 190 9.79 -1.16 -8.54
CA PHE A 190 9.33 -0.70 -7.22
C PHE A 190 10.53 -0.51 -6.29
N GLY A 191 10.36 0.36 -5.30
CA GLY A 191 11.33 0.53 -4.21
C GLY A 191 11.10 -0.48 -3.08
N ALA A 192 11.90 -0.39 -2.04
CA ALA A 192 11.72 -1.22 -0.85
C ALA A 192 10.35 -0.96 -0.19
N PRO A 193 9.66 -2.02 0.28
CA PRO A 193 8.43 -1.84 1.05
C PRO A 193 8.75 -1.22 2.41
N ALA A 194 7.83 -0.39 2.91
CA ALA A 194 7.93 0.15 4.25
C ALA A 194 7.55 -0.89 5.32
N LEU A 195 7.93 -0.61 6.57
CA LEU A 195 7.45 -1.36 7.72
C LEU A 195 5.98 -1.06 8.01
N ALA A 196 5.48 0.07 7.52
CA ALA A 196 4.10 0.49 7.66
C ALA A 196 3.14 -0.42 6.90
N GLN A 197 2.08 -0.85 7.58
CA GLN A 197 1.01 -1.67 7.04
C GLN A 197 -0.31 -0.89 7.13
N ASP A 198 -1.15 -0.97 6.08
CA ASP A 198 -2.51 -0.45 6.09
C ASP A 198 -3.50 -1.56 5.74
N LYS A 199 -3.95 -2.31 6.72
CA LYS A 199 -4.85 -3.45 6.55
C LYS A 199 -5.88 -3.53 7.68
N PRO A 200 -7.01 -4.25 7.48
CA PRO A 200 -7.92 -4.57 8.58
C PRO A 200 -7.17 -5.29 9.70
N SER A 201 -7.42 -4.88 10.92
CA SER A 201 -6.79 -5.41 12.14
C SER A 201 -7.80 -5.51 13.26
N ILE A 202 -7.60 -6.45 14.17
CA ILE A 202 -8.40 -6.50 15.41
C ILE A 202 -7.64 -5.74 16.50
N VAL A 203 -8.35 -4.81 17.12
CA VAL A 203 -7.85 -3.94 18.20
C VAL A 203 -8.69 -4.17 19.44
N CYS A 204 -8.08 -4.30 20.59
CA CYS A 204 -8.75 -4.51 21.87
C CYS A 204 -8.40 -3.40 22.85
N SER A 205 -9.24 -3.15 23.85
CA SER A 205 -8.83 -2.32 24.99
C SER A 205 -7.66 -2.99 25.71
N ASN A 206 -6.72 -2.19 26.24
CA ASN A 206 -5.60 -2.72 27.02
C ASN A 206 -6.02 -3.58 28.19
N SER A 207 -7.18 -3.26 28.80
CA SER A 207 -7.72 -4.04 29.92
C SER A 207 -8.13 -5.44 29.48
N ILE A 208 -8.82 -5.57 28.35
CA ILE A 208 -9.24 -6.87 27.77
C ILE A 208 -8.02 -7.64 27.28
N ALA A 209 -7.09 -6.98 26.59
CA ALA A 209 -5.86 -7.60 26.09
C ALA A 209 -5.03 -8.19 27.26
N THR A 210 -4.86 -7.41 28.34
CA THR A 210 -4.09 -7.84 29.50
C THR A 210 -4.81 -8.96 30.28
N SER A 211 -6.11 -8.81 30.55
CA SER A 211 -6.89 -9.78 31.35
C SER A 211 -6.99 -11.16 30.68
N ASN A 212 -6.96 -11.20 29.34
CA ASN A 212 -7.03 -12.44 28.55
C ASN A 212 -5.70 -12.82 27.91
N SER A 213 -4.60 -12.11 28.21
CA SER A 213 -3.27 -12.33 27.64
C SER A 213 -3.26 -12.33 26.12
N LEU A 214 -3.98 -11.38 25.48
CA LEU A 214 -4.10 -11.27 24.03
C LEU A 214 -2.93 -10.49 23.46
N ALA A 215 -2.13 -11.13 22.61
CA ALA A 215 -1.09 -10.50 21.81
C ALA A 215 -1.32 -10.77 20.30
N THR A 216 -1.88 -11.92 19.98
CA THR A 216 -2.12 -12.37 18.62
C THR A 216 -3.59 -12.69 18.37
N MET A 217 -4.00 -12.81 17.11
CA MET A 217 -5.33 -13.27 16.75
C MET A 217 -5.55 -14.76 17.16
N SER A 218 -4.49 -15.56 17.29
CA SER A 218 -4.59 -16.92 17.86
C SER A 218 -4.96 -16.89 19.34
N ASP A 219 -4.43 -15.95 20.13
CA ASP A 219 -4.80 -15.77 21.53
C ASP A 219 -6.28 -15.34 21.63
N LEU A 220 -6.69 -14.40 20.77
CA LEU A 220 -8.09 -13.97 20.70
C LEU A 220 -9.02 -15.13 20.31
N ALA A 221 -8.61 -16.02 19.42
CA ALA A 221 -9.39 -17.20 19.06
C ALA A 221 -9.66 -18.09 20.27
N ALA A 222 -8.68 -18.27 21.16
CA ALA A 222 -8.85 -19.02 22.41
C ALA A 222 -9.83 -18.33 23.39
N ALA A 223 -9.98 -17.00 23.29
CA ALA A 223 -10.85 -16.19 24.14
C ALA A 223 -12.13 -15.68 23.41
N ALA A 224 -12.42 -16.14 22.19
CA ALA A 224 -13.48 -15.61 21.34
C ALA A 224 -14.90 -15.72 21.96
N ASN A 225 -15.11 -16.64 22.87
CA ASN A 225 -16.36 -16.81 23.61
C ASN A 225 -16.49 -15.85 24.82
N LEU A 226 -15.42 -15.19 25.22
CA LEU A 226 -15.35 -14.27 26.37
C LEU A 226 -15.34 -12.79 25.92
N VAL A 227 -15.07 -12.53 24.65
CA VAL A 227 -14.88 -11.19 24.11
C VAL A 227 -16.02 -10.84 23.16
N THR A 228 -16.63 -9.67 23.37
CA THR A 228 -17.54 -9.07 22.38
C THR A 228 -16.70 -8.34 21.33
N LEU A 229 -16.93 -8.66 20.05
CA LEU A 229 -16.24 -8.04 18.91
C LEU A 229 -17.15 -7.01 18.22
N ALA A 230 -16.70 -5.77 18.08
CA ALA A 230 -17.28 -4.84 17.12
C ALA A 230 -16.77 -5.18 15.71
N SER A 231 -17.67 -5.32 14.76
CA SER A 231 -17.39 -5.66 13.38
C SER A 231 -18.01 -4.62 12.45
N THR A 232 -17.28 -4.23 11.41
CA THR A 232 -17.91 -3.46 10.32
C THR A 232 -18.71 -4.40 9.41
N THR A 233 -19.70 -3.85 8.71
CA THR A 233 -20.49 -4.59 7.71
C THR A 233 -19.57 -5.25 6.67
N GLU A 234 -18.52 -4.54 6.22
CA GLU A 234 -17.55 -5.06 5.26
C GLU A 234 -16.82 -6.29 5.80
N PHE A 235 -16.31 -6.21 7.04
CA PHE A 235 -15.63 -7.33 7.67
C PHE A 235 -16.58 -8.50 7.92
N ALA A 236 -17.80 -8.25 8.40
CA ALA A 236 -18.80 -9.30 8.63
C ALA A 236 -19.15 -10.05 7.35
N ALA A 237 -19.27 -9.34 6.22
CA ALA A 237 -19.64 -9.91 4.93
C ALA A 237 -18.48 -10.59 4.18
N SER A 238 -17.23 -10.27 4.51
CA SER A 238 -16.07 -10.82 3.80
C SER A 238 -15.87 -12.30 4.10
N VAL A 239 -15.79 -13.11 3.04
CA VAL A 239 -15.58 -14.56 3.13
C VAL A 239 -14.11 -14.90 3.44
N SER A 240 -13.17 -14.08 2.97
CA SER A 240 -11.73 -14.36 3.06
C SER A 240 -11.11 -13.78 4.33
N PHE A 241 -11.31 -12.50 4.62
CA PHE A 241 -10.68 -11.81 5.75
C PHE A 241 -11.65 -11.45 6.88
N GLY A 242 -12.94 -11.80 6.75
CA GLY A 242 -13.99 -11.51 7.74
C GLY A 242 -14.19 -12.59 8.79
N LEU A 243 -15.39 -12.60 9.39
CA LEU A 243 -15.76 -13.57 10.42
C LEU A 243 -15.65 -15.03 9.94
N ALA A 244 -16.08 -15.30 8.71
CA ALA A 244 -15.97 -16.64 8.10
C ALA A 244 -14.51 -17.05 7.89
N GLY A 245 -13.67 -16.12 7.41
CA GLY A 245 -12.22 -16.30 7.27
C GLY A 245 -11.55 -16.56 8.61
N PHE A 246 -11.90 -15.79 9.64
CA PHE A 246 -11.40 -15.98 11.00
C PHE A 246 -11.74 -17.37 11.54
N THR A 247 -13.00 -17.79 11.43
CA THR A 247 -13.42 -19.14 11.84
C THR A 247 -12.63 -20.22 11.10
N LYS A 248 -12.46 -20.09 9.79
CA LYS A 248 -11.73 -21.05 8.97
C LYS A 248 -10.25 -21.13 9.33
N LEU A 249 -9.61 -20.00 9.56
CA LEU A 249 -8.15 -19.91 9.75
C LEU A 249 -7.74 -20.14 11.20
N TYR A 250 -8.47 -19.55 12.15
CA TYR A 250 -8.18 -19.59 13.58
C TYR A 250 -8.98 -20.64 14.36
N GLY A 251 -9.97 -21.28 13.71
CA GLY A 251 -10.75 -22.37 14.31
C GLY A 251 -11.74 -21.94 15.40
N ALA A 252 -12.05 -20.66 15.50
CA ALA A 252 -12.91 -20.11 16.54
C ALA A 252 -14.03 -19.21 15.97
N THR A 253 -15.10 -19.08 16.74
CA THR A 253 -16.25 -18.23 16.42
C THR A 253 -16.57 -17.35 17.62
N PHE A 254 -16.80 -16.07 17.37
CA PHE A 254 -17.22 -15.14 18.42
C PHE A 254 -18.65 -15.43 18.88
N SER A 255 -18.86 -15.46 20.19
CA SER A 255 -20.21 -15.63 20.77
C SER A 255 -21.06 -14.37 20.63
N ASN A 256 -20.41 -13.19 20.66
CA ASN A 256 -21.06 -11.89 20.55
C ASN A 256 -20.32 -11.04 19.50
N VAL A 257 -21.04 -10.61 18.47
CA VAL A 257 -20.58 -9.66 17.47
C VAL A 257 -21.59 -8.52 17.39
N VAL A 258 -21.11 -7.29 17.48
CA VAL A 258 -21.90 -6.06 17.31
C VAL A 258 -21.46 -5.40 16.02
N GLU A 259 -22.40 -5.16 15.11
CA GLU A 259 -22.12 -4.47 13.86
C GLU A 259 -22.19 -2.96 14.08
N LEU A 260 -21.11 -2.25 13.76
CA LEU A 260 -20.94 -0.81 13.93
C LEU A 260 -20.34 -0.20 12.68
N ASP A 261 -20.55 1.10 12.48
CA ASP A 261 -19.78 1.86 11.52
C ASP A 261 -18.32 1.98 11.97
N GLU A 262 -17.37 1.97 11.02
CA GLU A 262 -15.93 2.03 11.33
C GLU A 262 -15.58 3.19 12.27
N ALA A 263 -16.21 4.35 12.09
CA ALA A 263 -15.99 5.54 12.93
C ALA A 263 -16.42 5.37 14.40
N GLU A 264 -17.31 4.41 14.70
CA GLU A 264 -17.85 4.18 16.04
C GLU A 264 -17.08 3.12 16.84
N VAL A 265 -16.28 2.29 16.12
CA VAL A 265 -15.60 1.13 16.74
C VAL A 265 -14.66 1.55 17.85
N ALA A 266 -13.84 2.59 17.65
CA ALA A 266 -12.88 3.06 18.64
C ALA A 266 -13.57 3.55 19.93
N ASP A 267 -14.66 4.30 19.79
CA ASP A 267 -15.44 4.82 20.91
C ASP A 267 -16.11 3.68 21.68
N ALA A 268 -16.67 2.68 20.97
CA ALA A 268 -17.29 1.52 21.60
C ALA A 268 -16.28 0.69 22.42
N ILE A 269 -15.03 0.53 21.93
CA ILE A 269 -13.96 -0.13 22.70
C ILE A 269 -13.58 0.71 23.93
N THR A 270 -13.40 2.01 23.75
CA THR A 270 -12.96 2.93 24.81
C THR A 270 -14.01 3.07 25.92
N ASN A 271 -15.29 3.10 25.54
CA ASN A 271 -16.42 3.13 26.48
C ASN A 271 -16.71 1.78 27.15
N SER A 272 -16.00 0.72 26.73
CA SER A 272 -16.20 -0.65 27.23
C SER A 272 -17.55 -1.28 26.82
N ASP A 273 -18.17 -0.79 25.75
CA ASP A 273 -19.38 -1.39 25.17
C ASP A 273 -19.04 -2.71 24.47
N VAL A 274 -17.81 -2.79 23.92
CA VAL A 274 -17.21 -4.00 23.36
C VAL A 274 -15.79 -4.18 23.87
N GLY A 275 -15.27 -5.41 23.84
CA GLY A 275 -13.91 -5.70 24.27
C GLY A 275 -12.84 -5.44 23.20
N CYS A 276 -13.18 -5.80 21.96
CA CYS A 276 -12.34 -5.65 20.78
C CYS A 276 -13.17 -5.16 19.59
N GLY A 277 -12.50 -4.68 18.54
CA GLY A 277 -13.17 -4.29 17.31
C GLY A 277 -12.24 -4.34 16.12
N VAL A 278 -12.83 -4.36 14.94
CA VAL A 278 -12.13 -4.33 13.67
C VAL A 278 -11.89 -2.88 13.25
N MET A 279 -10.63 -2.52 13.05
CA MET A 279 -10.21 -1.18 12.63
C MET A 279 -9.11 -1.30 11.57
N ARG A 280 -8.91 -0.27 10.75
CA ARG A 280 -7.70 -0.22 9.92
C ARG A 280 -6.46 -0.03 10.80
N SER A 281 -5.38 -0.73 10.46
CA SER A 281 -4.13 -0.64 11.23
C SER A 281 -3.53 0.77 11.30
N THR A 282 -3.91 1.64 10.37
CA THR A 282 -3.48 3.05 10.30
C THR A 282 -4.48 4.04 10.91
N ASP A 283 -5.58 3.55 11.52
CA ASP A 283 -6.59 4.40 12.11
C ASP A 283 -6.00 5.26 13.25
N HIS A 284 -6.24 6.55 13.17
CA HIS A 284 -5.73 7.55 14.11
C HIS A 284 -6.32 7.43 15.52
N ASN A 285 -7.44 6.71 15.67
CA ASN A 285 -8.06 6.43 16.96
C ASN A 285 -7.41 5.26 17.69
N ILE A 286 -6.50 4.51 17.08
CA ILE A 286 -5.69 3.51 17.77
C ILE A 286 -4.62 4.22 18.60
N THR A 287 -5.00 4.58 19.83
CA THR A 287 -4.15 5.27 20.81
C THR A 287 -3.39 4.29 21.71
N SER A 288 -2.61 4.82 22.65
CA SER A 288 -1.87 4.00 23.64
C SER A 288 -2.77 3.17 24.56
N ASP A 289 -4.06 3.46 24.64
CA ASP A 289 -5.03 2.73 25.47
C ASP A 289 -5.61 1.51 24.77
N LEU A 290 -5.26 1.32 23.51
CA LEU A 290 -5.68 0.23 22.65
C LEU A 290 -4.50 -0.64 22.21
N SER A 291 -4.74 -1.95 22.20
CA SER A 291 -3.78 -2.97 21.73
C SER A 291 -4.22 -3.55 20.40
N GLN A 292 -3.43 -3.33 19.36
CA GLN A 292 -3.62 -4.03 18.09
C GLN A 292 -3.03 -5.43 18.20
N LEU A 293 -3.82 -6.45 17.83
CA LEU A 293 -3.37 -7.84 17.86
C LEU A 293 -2.62 -8.18 16.57
N GLU A 294 -1.58 -9.01 16.69
CA GLU A 294 -0.84 -9.53 15.54
C GLU A 294 -1.68 -10.57 14.79
N ASP A 295 -1.82 -10.38 13.48
CA ASP A 295 -2.38 -11.39 12.57
C ASP A 295 -1.31 -12.43 12.22
N ASN A 296 -1.08 -13.35 13.15
CA ASN A 296 0.01 -14.31 13.08
C ASN A 296 -0.21 -15.45 12.08
N LEU A 297 -1.43 -15.61 11.55
CA LEU A 297 -1.72 -16.59 10.50
C LEU A 297 -2.04 -15.95 9.13
N GLY A 298 -2.13 -14.62 9.05
CA GLY A 298 -2.34 -13.90 7.80
C GLY A 298 -3.78 -13.94 7.30
N LEU A 299 -4.74 -13.61 8.18
CA LEU A 299 -6.15 -13.46 7.80
C LEU A 299 -6.33 -12.33 6.79
N ALA A 300 -5.77 -11.17 7.07
CA ALA A 300 -5.79 -10.03 6.19
C ALA A 300 -4.57 -10.03 5.26
N THR A 301 -4.79 -9.67 4.00
CA THR A 301 -3.69 -9.46 3.05
C THR A 301 -2.76 -8.37 3.58
N ASP A 302 -1.45 -8.63 3.58
CA ASP A 302 -0.47 -7.65 3.99
C ASP A 302 -0.41 -6.50 2.98
N GLN A 303 -0.37 -5.27 3.49
CA GLN A 303 -0.46 -4.02 2.73
C GLN A 303 0.67 -3.08 3.18
N ALA A 304 1.92 -3.45 2.88
CA ALA A 304 3.06 -2.58 3.13
C ALA A 304 3.06 -1.43 2.12
N VAL A 305 3.34 -0.21 2.59
CA VAL A 305 3.51 0.95 1.69
C VAL A 305 4.69 0.72 0.77
N ILE A 306 4.52 0.93 -0.53
CA ILE A 306 5.55 0.69 -1.54
C ILE A 306 5.50 1.76 -2.64
N PRO A 307 6.64 2.34 -3.05
CA PRO A 307 6.70 3.20 -4.20
C PRO A 307 6.80 2.37 -5.50
N LEU A 308 5.84 2.53 -6.42
CA LEU A 308 5.93 2.07 -7.80
C LEU A 308 6.58 3.19 -8.62
N ILE A 309 7.58 2.84 -9.45
CA ILE A 309 8.48 3.80 -10.08
C ILE A 309 8.56 3.51 -11.57
N SER A 310 8.44 4.54 -12.42
CA SER A 310 8.81 4.47 -13.84
C SER A 310 10.31 4.16 -13.97
N ARG A 311 10.68 3.19 -14.79
CA ARG A 311 12.10 2.88 -15.02
C ARG A 311 12.88 4.07 -15.59
N ALA A 312 12.22 4.91 -16.38
CA ALA A 312 12.85 6.10 -16.94
C ALA A 312 13.31 7.09 -15.87
N ALA A 313 12.53 7.23 -14.79
CA ALA A 313 12.84 8.14 -13.67
C ALA A 313 13.74 7.48 -12.61
N SER A 314 14.01 6.16 -12.69
CA SER A 314 14.76 5.46 -11.65
C SER A 314 16.27 5.69 -11.78
N THR A 315 16.80 6.57 -10.95
CA THR A 315 18.24 6.73 -10.74
C THR A 315 18.63 6.16 -9.37
N PRO A 316 19.91 5.76 -9.18
CA PRO A 316 20.36 5.28 -7.87
C PRO A 316 20.07 6.25 -6.72
N GLY A 317 20.16 7.57 -6.96
CA GLY A 317 19.85 8.59 -5.95
C GLY A 317 18.36 8.62 -5.58
N ILE A 318 17.47 8.45 -6.55
CA ILE A 318 16.01 8.41 -6.33
C ILE A 318 15.66 7.13 -5.55
N THR A 319 16.04 5.97 -6.06
CA THR A 319 15.70 4.68 -5.41
C THR A 319 16.25 4.61 -3.98
N GLN A 320 17.50 4.97 -3.76
CA GLN A 320 18.09 4.99 -2.43
C GLN A 320 17.35 5.93 -1.47
N ARG A 321 16.88 7.10 -1.94
CA ARG A 321 16.12 8.02 -1.10
C ARG A 321 14.74 7.46 -0.76
N LEU A 322 14.03 6.89 -1.73
CA LEU A 322 12.72 6.25 -1.50
C LEU A 322 12.86 5.08 -0.52
N ASP A 323 13.86 4.23 -0.68
CA ASP A 323 14.12 3.10 0.22
C ASP A 323 14.46 3.55 1.64
N ALA A 324 15.21 4.65 1.79
CA ALA A 324 15.50 5.23 3.10
C ALA A 324 14.23 5.72 3.82
N ILE A 325 13.28 6.31 3.08
CA ILE A 325 11.98 6.71 3.62
C ILE A 325 11.16 5.49 3.99
N SER A 326 11.06 4.50 3.10
CA SER A 326 10.33 3.25 3.37
C SER A 326 10.86 2.55 4.63
N SER A 327 12.17 2.51 4.83
CA SER A 327 12.78 1.87 6.00
C SER A 327 12.49 2.61 7.33
N ALA A 328 12.22 3.91 7.27
CA ALA A 328 11.93 4.74 8.44
C ALA A 328 10.42 4.81 8.76
N LEU A 329 9.55 4.48 7.78
CA LEU A 329 8.10 4.64 7.89
C LEU A 329 7.46 3.42 8.54
N GLY A 330 6.93 3.59 9.75
CA GLY A 330 6.15 2.58 10.47
C GLY A 330 4.65 2.88 10.47
N THR A 331 3.83 1.89 10.84
CA THR A 331 2.37 2.05 10.94
C THR A 331 1.98 3.12 11.97
N ALA A 332 2.71 3.21 13.07
CA ALA A 332 2.50 4.23 14.10
C ALA A 332 2.74 5.66 13.57
N ASP A 333 3.67 5.82 12.62
CA ASP A 333 3.93 7.13 11.99
C ASP A 333 2.73 7.58 11.15
N ILE A 334 2.14 6.64 10.39
CA ILE A 334 0.92 6.92 9.60
C ILE A 334 -0.23 7.32 10.53
N ARG A 335 -0.46 6.58 11.64
CA ARG A 335 -1.47 6.95 12.65
C ARG A 335 -1.26 8.37 13.17
N ALA A 336 -0.02 8.71 13.53
CA ALA A 336 0.32 10.03 14.04
C ALA A 336 0.08 11.13 12.99
N MET A 337 0.45 10.88 11.74
CA MET A 337 0.19 11.79 10.63
C MET A 337 -1.32 11.95 10.38
N MET A 338 -2.08 10.86 10.39
CA MET A 338 -3.55 10.90 10.24
C MET A 338 -4.22 11.63 11.40
N HIS A 339 -3.77 11.40 12.64
CA HIS A 339 -4.24 12.18 13.79
C HIS A 339 -3.97 13.69 13.61
N ALA A 340 -2.78 14.07 13.14
CA ALA A 340 -2.45 15.46 12.89
C ALA A 340 -3.34 16.09 11.80
N ILE A 341 -3.73 15.32 10.78
CA ILE A 341 -4.60 15.80 9.70
C ILE A 341 -6.06 15.88 10.16
N ILE A 342 -6.59 14.78 10.73
CA ILE A 342 -8.02 14.66 11.01
C ILE A 342 -8.41 15.46 12.26
N VAL A 343 -7.65 15.31 13.34
CA VAL A 343 -7.96 15.92 14.64
C VAL A 343 -7.41 17.34 14.73
N SER A 344 -6.12 17.53 14.40
CA SER A 344 -5.45 18.84 14.50
C SER A 344 -5.66 19.72 13.26
N LYS A 345 -6.38 19.24 12.23
CA LYS A 345 -6.64 19.96 10.97
C LYS A 345 -5.36 20.40 10.25
N GLY A 346 -4.29 19.62 10.39
CA GLY A 346 -3.02 19.86 9.73
C GLY A 346 -3.11 19.65 8.23
N ARG A 347 -2.35 20.46 7.47
CA ARG A 347 -2.24 20.26 6.03
C ARG A 347 -1.25 19.10 5.74
N PRO A 348 -1.55 18.17 4.81
CA PRO A 348 -0.69 17.04 4.48
C PRO A 348 0.78 17.43 4.24
N THR A 349 1.02 18.53 3.51
CA THR A 349 2.36 19.06 3.22
C THR A 349 3.16 19.39 4.50
N ILE A 350 2.52 20.04 5.48
CA ILE A 350 3.17 20.42 6.74
C ILE A 350 3.37 19.20 7.64
N VAL A 351 2.39 18.29 7.67
CA VAL A 351 2.48 17.06 8.45
C VAL A 351 3.63 16.19 7.94
N ALA A 352 3.75 16.03 6.61
CA ALA A 352 4.86 15.33 5.98
C ALA A 352 6.22 15.96 6.31
N GLU A 353 6.34 17.30 6.21
CA GLU A 353 7.56 18.00 6.56
C GLU A 353 7.98 17.79 8.02
N ASN A 354 7.01 17.84 8.95
CA ASN A 354 7.26 17.62 10.37
C ASN A 354 7.75 16.18 10.64
N TRP A 355 7.13 15.19 10.01
CA TRP A 355 7.57 13.81 10.12
C TRP A 355 8.97 13.60 9.55
N LEU A 356 9.26 14.12 8.35
CA LEU A 356 10.60 14.05 7.74
C LEU A 356 11.67 14.65 8.65
N ARG A 357 11.36 15.76 9.32
CA ARG A 357 12.26 16.40 10.28
C ARG A 357 12.49 15.51 11.51
N SER A 358 11.45 14.83 12.01
CA SER A 358 11.54 13.95 13.18
C SER A 358 12.41 12.72 12.92
N VAL A 359 12.44 12.21 11.68
CA VAL A 359 13.31 11.09 11.28
C VAL A 359 14.66 11.51 10.71
N GLY A 360 15.02 12.81 10.87
CA GLY A 360 16.34 13.33 10.51
C GLY A 360 16.55 13.61 9.02
N VAL A 361 15.48 13.61 8.21
CA VAL A 361 15.55 14.00 6.79
C VAL A 361 15.49 15.51 6.68
N THR A 362 16.64 16.15 6.70
CA THR A 362 16.82 17.60 6.52
C THR A 362 17.40 17.89 5.13
N THR A 363 17.29 19.14 4.68
CA THR A 363 17.99 19.64 3.47
C THR A 363 19.50 19.54 3.71
N GLN A 364 20.22 18.90 2.78
CA GLN A 364 21.68 18.94 2.75
C GLN A 364 22.15 20.27 2.19
#